data_4d56f0d5aac19d3a32fb20ce7572a2dd
#
_entry.id   4d56f0d5aac19d3a32fb20ce7572a2dd
#
_cell.length_a   1.000
_cell.length_b   1.000
_cell.length_c   1.000
_cell.angle_alpha   90.00
_cell.angle_beta   90.00
_cell.angle_gamma   90.00
#
_symmetry.space_group_name_H-M   'P 1'
#
loop_
_entity.id
_entity.type
_entity.pdbx_description
1 polymer ?
#
loop_
_entity_poly.entity_id
_entity_poly.type
_entity_poly.pdbx_seq_one_letter_code
_entity_poly.pdbx_strand_id
1 'polypeptide(L)'
;MSDANNRRGAGKGLLGRCADFLDDRTGYRALVHEALFERVPGGARWRYVWGSTLVFAFMTQVITGLFLWASYAPSAQTAWESVYYIQHEMTGGWLLRGIHHFMAQAMVVLLALHLLQVVIDGAYKAPREVNFWLGLVLMMLVLGMALTGYLLPWDQKGYWATIVATNLAGIVPFAGPSLQQLVVGGPDYGHHTLTRFFALHAGFLPATLVLFLVVHLALFRKHGLHARQPITRPDAMFWPDQVLKDAVAMLAVMAVVLGVILVPAVRTMLAGGQVDWGHVGAELGAPADPSESYAAARPEWYFLFLFQFLKVFEGWGATGEFLGAIVVPGLIMVVMFLMPIIGNWRLGHRFNVAFTFGIVAGAGLLTALALNEDYCSLWIDKESLADAEKLHDEAGGDEAKIAAALGHDPAKISAMRKKLARLEAYRNSQAFLAASRQAESDAARAVELAGRPERIPPTGALDLVRHDPLSRGPRLFGLREGKDCASCHAHVDPRSAEAAAQLAAASAPNLHGFGTVGWVRGLLD
;
A
#
# COMPACT_ATOMS: atom_id res chain seq x y z
N MET A 1 -22.89 -58.23 -19.07
CA MET A 1 -22.62 -56.85 -18.69
C MET A 1 -21.45 -56.19 -19.43
N SER A 2 -20.85 -56.86 -20.47
CA SER A 2 -19.69 -56.30 -21.22
C SER A 2 -20.05 -55.57 -22.51
N ASP A 3 -21.27 -55.74 -23.09
CA ASP A 3 -21.62 -55.15 -24.37
C ASP A 3 -22.26 -53.74 -24.33
N ALA A 4 -22.68 -53.29 -23.15
CA ALA A 4 -23.28 -51.94 -23.01
C ALA A 4 -22.23 -50.83 -22.95
N ASN A 5 -20.99 -51.16 -22.59
CA ASN A 5 -19.91 -50.17 -22.45
C ASN A 5 -19.19 -49.85 -23.77
N ASN A 6 -19.28 -50.78 -24.77
CA ASN A 6 -18.59 -50.60 -26.04
C ASN A 6 -19.36 -49.70 -27.04
N ARG A 7 -20.66 -49.43 -26.81
CA ARG A 7 -21.47 -48.55 -27.68
C ARG A 7 -21.40 -47.06 -27.34
N ARG A 8 -20.83 -46.67 -26.19
CA ARG A 8 -20.69 -45.26 -25.77
C ARG A 8 -19.50 -44.53 -26.40
N GLY A 9 -18.56 -45.23 -27.04
CA GLY A 9 -17.31 -44.65 -27.57
C GLY A 9 -17.27 -44.36 -29.08
N ALA A 10 -18.22 -44.84 -29.86
CA ALA A 10 -18.11 -44.89 -31.32
C ALA A 10 -18.39 -43.58 -32.09
N GLY A 11 -18.72 -42.46 -31.40
CA GLY A 11 -19.04 -41.18 -32.07
C GLY A 11 -18.32 -39.95 -31.47
N LYS A 12 -17.49 -40.12 -30.44
CA LYS A 12 -16.82 -39.00 -29.82
C LYS A 12 -15.45 -38.74 -30.43
N GLY A 13 -15.18 -37.49 -30.81
CA GLY A 13 -13.82 -37.06 -31.22
C GLY A 13 -12.77 -37.25 -30.12
N LEU A 14 -11.49 -37.05 -30.44
CA LEU A 14 -10.37 -37.24 -29.55
C LEU A 14 -10.56 -36.55 -28.16
N LEU A 15 -11.05 -35.32 -28.16
CA LEU A 15 -11.34 -34.57 -26.93
C LEU A 15 -12.38 -35.24 -26.04
N GLY A 16 -13.44 -35.84 -26.65
CA GLY A 16 -14.46 -36.59 -25.92
C GLY A 16 -13.91 -37.86 -25.26
N ARG A 17 -13.02 -38.58 -25.93
CA ARG A 17 -12.34 -39.78 -25.36
C ARG A 17 -11.39 -39.40 -24.24
N CYS A 18 -10.62 -38.32 -24.39
CA CYS A 18 -9.76 -37.79 -23.30
C CYS A 18 -10.58 -37.38 -22.09
N ALA A 19 -11.71 -36.69 -22.29
CA ALA A 19 -12.60 -36.28 -21.22
C ALA A 19 -13.24 -37.48 -20.49
N ASP A 20 -13.65 -38.52 -21.20
CA ASP A 20 -14.17 -39.75 -20.60
C ASP A 20 -13.08 -40.52 -19.85
N PHE A 21 -11.85 -40.58 -20.39
CA PHE A 21 -10.71 -41.20 -19.74
C PHE A 21 -10.37 -40.51 -18.41
N LEU A 22 -10.40 -39.18 -18.40
CA LEU A 22 -10.16 -38.41 -17.17
C LEU A 22 -11.28 -38.61 -16.15
N ASP A 23 -12.55 -38.61 -16.62
CA ASP A 23 -13.71 -38.77 -15.75
C ASP A 23 -13.73 -40.15 -15.06
N ASP A 24 -13.45 -41.22 -15.83
CA ASP A 24 -13.35 -42.58 -15.29
C ASP A 24 -12.30 -42.75 -14.17
N ARG A 25 -11.31 -41.86 -14.12
CA ARG A 25 -10.21 -41.92 -13.16
C ARG A 25 -10.32 -40.93 -12.02
N THR A 26 -10.99 -39.81 -12.26
CA THR A 26 -11.04 -38.68 -11.30
C THR A 26 -12.44 -38.37 -10.80
N GLY A 27 -13.49 -38.82 -11.52
CA GLY A 27 -14.87 -38.46 -11.23
C GLY A 27 -15.13 -36.96 -11.39
N TYR A 28 -14.30 -36.24 -12.18
CA TYR A 28 -14.33 -34.77 -12.23
C TYR A 28 -15.69 -34.23 -12.69
N ARG A 29 -16.44 -34.94 -13.56
CA ARG A 29 -17.76 -34.47 -14.00
C ARG A 29 -18.75 -34.42 -12.86
N ALA A 30 -18.72 -35.40 -11.95
CA ALA A 30 -19.57 -35.42 -10.77
C ALA A 30 -19.22 -34.25 -9.84
N LEU A 31 -17.91 -34.02 -9.59
CA LEU A 31 -17.43 -32.89 -8.79
C LEU A 31 -17.81 -31.54 -9.40
N VAL A 32 -17.62 -31.38 -10.70
CA VAL A 32 -17.99 -30.14 -11.42
C VAL A 32 -19.50 -29.94 -11.41
N HIS A 33 -20.28 -31.00 -11.62
CA HIS A 33 -21.74 -30.93 -11.58
C HIS A 33 -22.23 -30.51 -10.18
N GLU A 34 -21.73 -31.14 -9.12
CA GLU A 34 -22.08 -30.79 -7.76
C GLU A 34 -21.70 -29.32 -7.43
N ALA A 35 -20.52 -28.87 -7.89
CA ALA A 35 -20.06 -27.51 -7.69
C ALA A 35 -20.91 -26.47 -8.44
N LEU A 36 -21.32 -26.76 -9.69
CA LEU A 36 -22.05 -25.80 -10.52
C LEU A 36 -23.55 -25.77 -10.23
N PHE A 37 -24.16 -26.90 -9.86
CA PHE A 37 -25.60 -27.00 -9.67
C PHE A 37 -26.01 -27.02 -8.18
N GLU A 38 -25.17 -26.44 -7.31
CA GLU A 38 -25.52 -26.15 -5.93
C GLU A 38 -26.67 -25.13 -5.85
N ARG A 39 -27.57 -25.34 -4.90
CA ARG A 39 -28.65 -24.37 -4.64
C ARG A 39 -28.14 -23.19 -3.83
N VAL A 40 -28.48 -21.98 -4.27
CA VAL A 40 -28.23 -20.71 -3.59
C VAL A 40 -29.48 -20.31 -2.81
N PRO A 41 -29.50 -20.48 -1.48
CA PRO A 41 -30.67 -20.20 -0.67
C PRO A 41 -31.09 -18.73 -0.76
N GLY A 42 -32.36 -18.46 -1.05
CA GLY A 42 -32.90 -17.12 -1.19
C GLY A 42 -32.47 -16.38 -2.46
N GLY A 43 -32.00 -17.11 -3.46
CA GLY A 43 -31.67 -16.62 -4.81
C GLY A 43 -30.29 -16.00 -4.95
N ALA A 44 -29.83 -15.88 -6.18
CA ALA A 44 -28.56 -15.27 -6.55
C ALA A 44 -28.52 -13.76 -6.20
N ARG A 45 -27.47 -13.29 -5.53
CA ARG A 45 -27.36 -11.91 -5.03
C ARG A 45 -25.95 -11.34 -5.18
N TRP A 46 -25.86 -10.04 -5.44
CA TRP A 46 -24.60 -9.31 -5.49
C TRP A 46 -23.80 -9.34 -4.19
N ARG A 47 -24.46 -9.53 -3.06
CA ARG A 47 -23.76 -9.64 -1.75
C ARG A 47 -22.89 -10.90 -1.62
N TYR A 48 -23.05 -11.90 -2.49
CA TYR A 48 -22.33 -13.18 -2.41
C TYR A 48 -21.08 -13.20 -3.30
N VAL A 49 -20.83 -12.17 -4.11
CA VAL A 49 -19.72 -12.14 -5.06
C VAL A 49 -18.34 -11.92 -4.44
N TRP A 50 -18.27 -11.44 -3.19
CA TRP A 50 -17.00 -10.97 -2.61
C TRP A 50 -15.97 -12.08 -2.42
N GLY A 51 -16.39 -13.27 -1.99
CA GLY A 51 -15.50 -14.41 -1.80
C GLY A 51 -14.91 -14.94 -3.12
N SER A 52 -15.74 -15.12 -4.14
CA SER A 52 -15.29 -15.55 -5.47
C SER A 52 -14.39 -14.51 -6.14
N THR A 53 -14.72 -13.22 -5.99
CA THR A 53 -13.90 -12.12 -6.51
C THR A 53 -12.53 -12.03 -5.80
N LEU A 54 -12.46 -12.32 -4.49
CA LEU A 54 -11.19 -12.44 -3.76
C LEU A 54 -10.33 -13.60 -4.28
N VAL A 55 -10.94 -14.75 -4.55
CA VAL A 55 -10.22 -15.89 -5.15
C VAL A 55 -9.67 -15.51 -6.53
N PHE A 56 -10.48 -14.85 -7.36
CA PHE A 56 -10.02 -14.33 -8.66
C PHE A 56 -8.85 -13.35 -8.51
N ALA A 57 -8.95 -12.38 -7.60
CA ALA A 57 -7.89 -11.43 -7.34
C ALA A 57 -6.61 -12.14 -6.86
N PHE A 58 -6.74 -13.12 -5.96
CA PHE A 58 -5.60 -13.92 -5.51
C PHE A 58 -4.96 -14.74 -6.64
N MET A 59 -5.75 -15.37 -7.50
CA MET A 59 -5.22 -16.08 -8.68
C MET A 59 -4.50 -15.13 -9.64
N THR A 60 -5.02 -13.92 -9.82
CA THR A 60 -4.33 -12.86 -10.59
C THR A 60 -2.99 -12.52 -9.95
N GLN A 61 -2.90 -12.40 -8.61
CA GLN A 61 -1.66 -12.15 -7.89
C GLN A 61 -0.66 -13.30 -8.07
N VAL A 62 -1.11 -14.55 -7.98
CA VAL A 62 -0.23 -15.72 -8.20
C VAL A 62 0.32 -15.72 -9.63
N ILE A 63 -0.53 -15.54 -10.62
CA ILE A 63 -0.11 -15.57 -12.04
C ILE A 63 0.88 -14.42 -12.31
N THR A 64 0.52 -13.20 -11.99
CA THR A 64 1.40 -12.04 -12.21
C THR A 64 2.68 -12.12 -11.39
N GLY A 65 2.59 -12.61 -10.15
CA GLY A 65 3.75 -12.81 -9.27
C GLY A 65 4.75 -13.83 -9.79
N LEU A 66 4.29 -14.94 -10.39
CA LEU A 66 5.18 -15.94 -11.01
C LEU A 66 5.97 -15.36 -12.19
N PHE A 67 5.34 -14.53 -13.03
CA PHE A 67 6.04 -13.85 -14.12
C PHE A 67 7.02 -12.80 -13.61
N LEU A 68 6.65 -12.03 -12.57
CA LEU A 68 7.57 -11.08 -11.94
C LEU A 68 8.76 -11.79 -11.29
N TRP A 69 8.53 -12.91 -10.63
CA TRP A 69 9.59 -13.72 -10.01
C TRP A 69 10.66 -14.14 -11.01
N ALA A 70 10.27 -14.49 -12.23
CA ALA A 70 11.21 -14.92 -13.27
C ALA A 70 12.28 -13.85 -13.61
N SER A 71 12.00 -12.57 -13.34
CA SER A 71 12.88 -11.44 -13.67
C SER A 71 13.42 -10.70 -12.44
N TYR A 72 12.99 -11.07 -11.23
CA TYR A 72 13.35 -10.36 -9.99
C TYR A 72 14.58 -10.98 -9.31
N ALA A 73 15.50 -10.14 -8.83
CA ALA A 73 16.72 -10.55 -8.10
C ALA A 73 16.75 -9.97 -6.67
N PRO A 74 16.57 -10.78 -5.60
CA PRO A 74 16.43 -10.32 -4.22
C PRO A 74 17.77 -9.96 -3.57
N SER A 75 18.42 -8.90 -4.02
CA SER A 75 19.70 -8.40 -3.52
C SER A 75 19.66 -6.88 -3.38
N ALA A 76 20.31 -6.33 -2.37
CA ALA A 76 20.38 -4.87 -2.18
C ALA A 76 21.02 -4.14 -3.38
N GLN A 77 21.89 -4.82 -4.14
CA GLN A 77 22.48 -4.26 -5.35
C GLN A 77 21.57 -4.38 -6.57
N THR A 78 20.84 -5.50 -6.71
CA THR A 78 20.15 -5.85 -7.97
C THR A 78 18.62 -5.78 -7.90
N ALA A 79 18.01 -5.63 -6.72
CA ALA A 79 16.57 -5.62 -6.58
C ALA A 79 15.94 -4.43 -7.34
N TRP A 80 16.42 -3.22 -7.10
CA TRP A 80 15.95 -2.03 -7.79
C TRP A 80 16.19 -2.14 -9.32
N GLU A 81 17.36 -2.58 -9.72
CA GLU A 81 17.72 -2.82 -11.13
C GLU A 81 16.76 -3.81 -11.81
N SER A 82 16.46 -4.92 -11.14
CA SER A 82 15.53 -5.93 -11.69
C SER A 82 14.11 -5.40 -11.84
N VAL A 83 13.65 -4.54 -10.92
CA VAL A 83 12.34 -3.87 -11.04
C VAL A 83 12.38 -2.79 -12.12
N TYR A 84 13.49 -2.05 -12.26
CA TYR A 84 13.68 -1.13 -13.37
C TYR A 84 13.59 -1.86 -14.72
N TYR A 85 14.30 -2.99 -14.88
CA TYR A 85 14.20 -3.83 -16.07
C TYR A 85 12.75 -4.25 -16.37
N ILE A 86 12.02 -4.74 -15.36
CA ILE A 86 10.62 -5.15 -15.53
C ILE A 86 9.77 -3.96 -15.98
N GLN A 87 9.96 -2.79 -15.37
CA GLN A 87 9.11 -1.62 -15.58
C GLN A 87 9.40 -0.92 -16.92
N HIS A 88 10.67 -0.79 -17.31
CA HIS A 88 11.09 0.06 -18.41
C HIS A 88 11.61 -0.69 -19.65
N GLU A 89 12.17 -1.88 -19.49
CA GLU A 89 12.81 -2.61 -20.60
C GLU A 89 12.02 -3.85 -21.04
N MET A 90 11.38 -4.56 -20.11
CA MET A 90 10.64 -5.78 -20.41
C MET A 90 9.33 -5.47 -21.13
N THR A 91 9.10 -6.10 -22.29
CA THR A 91 7.87 -5.93 -23.06
C THR A 91 6.64 -6.29 -22.23
N GLY A 92 5.74 -5.32 -21.99
CA GLY A 92 4.54 -5.50 -21.17
C GLY A 92 4.78 -5.61 -19.66
N GLY A 93 6.02 -5.48 -19.21
CA GLY A 93 6.38 -5.56 -17.80
C GLY A 93 5.71 -4.50 -16.94
N TRP A 94 5.60 -3.28 -17.45
CA TRP A 94 4.86 -2.18 -16.80
C TRP A 94 3.40 -2.54 -16.51
N LEU A 95 2.72 -3.23 -17.44
CA LEU A 95 1.35 -3.67 -17.26
C LEU A 95 1.26 -4.83 -16.26
N LEU A 96 2.16 -5.81 -16.39
CA LEU A 96 2.26 -6.95 -15.49
C LEU A 96 2.47 -6.50 -14.03
N ARG A 97 3.45 -5.61 -13.81
CA ARG A 97 3.73 -5.04 -12.49
C ARG A 97 2.59 -4.15 -12.00
N GLY A 98 1.99 -3.35 -12.89
CA GLY A 98 0.83 -2.52 -12.58
C GLY A 98 -0.37 -3.35 -12.13
N ILE A 99 -0.70 -4.45 -12.83
CA ILE A 99 -1.79 -5.35 -12.41
C ILE A 99 -1.48 -5.96 -11.04
N HIS A 100 -0.25 -6.44 -10.82
CA HIS A 100 0.15 -7.02 -9.53
C HIS A 100 -0.01 -6.01 -8.39
N HIS A 101 0.48 -4.80 -8.56
CA HIS A 101 0.42 -3.72 -7.57
C HIS A 101 -1.02 -3.28 -7.24
N PHE A 102 -1.81 -2.93 -8.25
CA PHE A 102 -3.16 -2.41 -8.03
C PHE A 102 -4.18 -3.49 -7.67
N MET A 103 -3.98 -4.75 -8.13
CA MET A 103 -4.83 -5.85 -7.68
C MET A 103 -4.59 -6.19 -6.20
N ALA A 104 -3.37 -6.03 -5.66
CA ALA A 104 -3.12 -6.15 -4.23
C ALA A 104 -3.93 -5.13 -3.42
N GLN A 105 -3.99 -3.88 -3.88
CA GLN A 105 -4.81 -2.84 -3.26
C GLN A 105 -6.31 -3.17 -3.34
N ALA A 106 -6.78 -3.63 -4.50
CA ALA A 106 -8.16 -4.09 -4.68
C ALA A 106 -8.50 -5.27 -3.75
N MET A 107 -7.55 -6.20 -3.52
CA MET A 107 -7.75 -7.32 -2.57
C MET A 107 -8.03 -6.84 -1.15
N VAL A 108 -7.34 -5.81 -0.66
CA VAL A 108 -7.58 -5.27 0.69
C VAL A 108 -9.00 -4.70 0.81
N VAL A 109 -9.48 -3.98 -0.21
CA VAL A 109 -10.86 -3.47 -0.25
C VAL A 109 -11.88 -4.62 -0.28
N LEU A 110 -11.67 -5.59 -1.18
CA LEU A 110 -12.54 -6.76 -1.29
C LEU A 110 -12.59 -7.58 0.00
N LEU A 111 -11.46 -7.67 0.71
CA LEU A 111 -11.34 -8.36 2.00
C LEU A 111 -12.20 -7.68 3.07
N ALA A 112 -12.17 -6.35 3.15
CA ALA A 112 -13.01 -5.59 4.06
C ALA A 112 -14.51 -5.77 3.72
N LEU A 113 -14.88 -5.75 2.44
CA LEU A 113 -16.25 -5.98 1.99
C LEU A 113 -16.72 -7.41 2.26
N HIS A 114 -15.84 -8.40 2.07
CA HIS A 114 -16.14 -9.79 2.39
C HIS A 114 -16.35 -10.00 3.90
N LEU A 115 -15.48 -9.46 4.73
CA LEU A 115 -15.62 -9.51 6.19
C LEU A 115 -16.94 -8.85 6.64
N LEU A 116 -17.24 -7.66 6.14
CA LEU A 116 -18.51 -6.97 6.42
C LEU A 116 -19.71 -7.83 6.05
N GLN A 117 -19.70 -8.43 4.86
CA GLN A 117 -20.78 -9.30 4.41
C GLN A 117 -20.95 -10.52 5.34
N VAL A 118 -19.85 -11.21 5.68
CA VAL A 118 -19.86 -12.37 6.57
C VAL A 118 -20.44 -12.01 7.95
N VAL A 119 -20.05 -10.86 8.51
CA VAL A 119 -20.52 -10.40 9.83
C VAL A 119 -21.97 -9.95 9.76
N ILE A 120 -22.37 -9.16 8.77
CA ILE A 120 -23.76 -8.68 8.61
C ILE A 120 -24.74 -9.85 8.43
N ASP A 121 -24.33 -10.88 7.69
CA ASP A 121 -25.18 -12.05 7.44
C ASP A 121 -25.20 -13.03 8.61
N GLY A 122 -24.27 -12.90 9.56
CA GLY A 122 -24.11 -13.84 10.67
C GLY A 122 -23.52 -15.17 10.24
N ALA A 123 -22.79 -15.20 9.12
CA ALA A 123 -22.18 -16.41 8.57
C ALA A 123 -21.00 -16.97 9.41
N TYR A 124 -20.68 -16.32 10.51
CA TYR A 124 -19.72 -16.77 11.53
C TYR A 124 -20.36 -17.66 12.62
N LYS A 125 -21.69 -17.79 12.65
CA LYS A 125 -22.40 -18.62 13.66
C LYS A 125 -22.32 -20.11 13.31
N ALA A 126 -22.65 -20.93 14.31
CA ALA A 126 -22.71 -22.39 14.17
C ALA A 126 -23.45 -22.82 12.88
N PRO A 127 -22.90 -23.79 12.17
CA PRO A 127 -21.67 -24.57 12.37
C PRO A 127 -20.43 -24.00 11.65
N ARG A 128 -20.35 -22.68 11.39
CA ARG A 128 -19.35 -22.03 10.55
C ARG A 128 -18.24 -21.31 11.31
N GLU A 129 -18.11 -21.51 12.62
CA GLU A 129 -17.15 -20.84 13.50
C GLU A 129 -15.71 -21.07 13.01
N VAL A 130 -15.35 -22.33 12.74
CA VAL A 130 -14.01 -22.70 12.27
C VAL A 130 -13.71 -22.05 10.92
N ASN A 131 -14.70 -21.99 10.03
CA ASN A 131 -14.53 -21.33 8.73
C ASN A 131 -14.30 -19.82 8.88
N PHE A 132 -14.96 -19.18 9.83
CA PHE A 132 -14.74 -17.77 10.17
C PHE A 132 -13.33 -17.53 10.70
N TRP A 133 -12.84 -18.36 11.63
CA TRP A 133 -11.49 -18.26 12.17
C TRP A 133 -10.42 -18.45 11.08
N LEU A 134 -10.62 -19.41 10.18
CA LEU A 134 -9.75 -19.55 8.99
C LEU A 134 -9.78 -18.30 8.12
N GLY A 135 -10.96 -17.68 7.94
CA GLY A 135 -11.08 -16.40 7.24
C GLY A 135 -10.28 -15.26 7.88
N LEU A 136 -10.23 -15.19 9.22
CA LEU A 136 -9.39 -14.23 9.94
C LEU A 136 -7.90 -14.52 9.75
N VAL A 137 -7.49 -15.78 9.74
CA VAL A 137 -6.10 -16.15 9.44
C VAL A 137 -5.74 -15.77 8.00
N LEU A 138 -6.62 -16.07 7.03
CA LEU A 138 -6.43 -15.65 5.64
C LEU A 138 -6.31 -14.13 5.50
N MET A 139 -7.11 -13.37 6.26
CA MET A 139 -7.01 -11.91 6.31
C MET A 139 -5.62 -11.46 6.77
N MET A 140 -5.09 -12.04 7.84
CA MET A 140 -3.75 -11.72 8.34
C MET A 140 -2.67 -12.09 7.33
N LEU A 141 -2.81 -13.21 6.63
CA LEU A 141 -1.87 -13.62 5.58
C LEU A 141 -1.89 -12.64 4.38
N VAL A 142 -3.06 -12.17 3.95
CA VAL A 142 -3.17 -11.16 2.87
C VAL A 142 -2.51 -9.84 3.28
N LEU A 143 -2.74 -9.35 4.50
CA LEU A 143 -2.07 -8.14 5.00
C LEU A 143 -0.55 -8.34 5.12
N GLY A 144 -0.11 -9.52 5.56
CA GLY A 144 1.31 -9.90 5.56
C GLY A 144 1.93 -9.94 4.16
N MET A 145 1.18 -10.45 3.16
CA MET A 145 1.59 -10.41 1.75
C MET A 145 1.74 -8.97 1.26
N ALA A 146 0.78 -8.09 1.55
CA ALA A 146 0.85 -6.69 1.16
C ALA A 146 2.08 -5.98 1.76
N LEU A 147 2.36 -6.23 3.05
CA LEU A 147 3.52 -5.66 3.73
C LEU A 147 4.85 -6.19 3.18
N THR A 148 4.97 -7.52 3.01
CA THR A 148 6.23 -8.13 2.56
C THR A 148 6.56 -7.82 1.11
N GLY A 149 5.56 -7.63 0.25
CA GLY A 149 5.74 -7.24 -1.15
C GLY A 149 6.21 -5.79 -1.34
N TYR A 150 5.87 -4.94 -0.38
CA TYR A 150 6.16 -3.51 -0.48
C TYR A 150 7.65 -3.15 -0.43
N LEU A 151 8.47 -3.94 0.26
CA LEU A 151 9.92 -3.75 0.33
C LEU A 151 10.64 -4.18 -0.96
N LEU A 152 10.08 -5.11 -1.74
CA LEU A 152 10.80 -5.81 -2.80
C LEU A 152 11.37 -4.90 -3.90
N PRO A 153 10.78 -3.76 -4.28
CA PRO A 153 11.41 -2.81 -5.20
C PRO A 153 12.73 -2.22 -4.69
N TRP A 154 12.99 -2.30 -3.40
CA TRP A 154 14.16 -1.73 -2.74
C TRP A 154 14.36 -0.25 -3.07
N ASP A 155 13.27 0.47 -3.08
CA ASP A 155 13.23 1.92 -3.21
C ASP A 155 13.13 2.60 -1.83
N GLN A 156 13.31 3.91 -1.80
CA GLN A 156 13.25 4.71 -0.56
C GLN A 156 11.93 4.50 0.21
N LYS A 157 10.81 4.46 -0.51
CA LYS A 157 9.47 4.34 0.06
C LYS A 157 9.29 2.98 0.76
N GLY A 158 9.61 1.89 0.06
CA GLY A 158 9.52 0.52 0.60
C GLY A 158 10.50 0.27 1.75
N TYR A 159 11.73 0.78 1.63
CA TYR A 159 12.76 0.64 2.65
C TYR A 159 12.34 1.27 3.98
N TRP A 160 11.98 2.55 3.98
CA TRP A 160 11.62 3.27 5.20
C TRP A 160 10.31 2.79 5.82
N ALA A 161 9.31 2.42 4.99
CA ALA A 161 8.08 1.81 5.51
C ALA A 161 8.34 0.44 6.19
N THR A 162 9.30 -0.34 5.68
CA THR A 162 9.68 -1.61 6.28
C THR A 162 10.42 -1.43 7.60
N ILE A 163 11.28 -0.42 7.74
CA ILE A 163 11.91 -0.07 9.01
C ILE A 163 10.84 0.19 10.07
N VAL A 164 9.85 1.03 9.76
CA VAL A 164 8.75 1.33 10.70
C VAL A 164 7.99 0.04 11.07
N ALA A 165 7.61 -0.77 10.08
CA ALA A 165 6.84 -2.00 10.33
C ALA A 165 7.61 -3.04 11.16
N THR A 166 8.90 -3.21 10.92
CA THR A 166 9.72 -4.18 11.67
C THR A 166 10.12 -3.66 13.05
N ASN A 167 10.22 -2.34 13.24
CA ASN A 167 10.39 -1.74 14.57
C ASN A 167 9.18 -2.04 15.47
N LEU A 168 7.96 -2.10 14.93
CA LEU A 168 6.79 -2.53 15.70
C LEU A 168 6.92 -3.97 16.21
N ALA A 169 7.57 -4.87 15.46
CA ALA A 169 7.88 -6.21 15.93
C ALA A 169 8.89 -6.18 17.11
N GLY A 170 9.80 -5.22 17.12
CA GLY A 170 10.77 -5.01 18.19
C GLY A 170 10.15 -4.63 19.54
N ILE A 171 8.93 -4.06 19.55
CA ILE A 171 8.21 -3.63 20.76
C ILE A 171 7.63 -4.82 21.54
N VAL A 172 7.50 -6.01 20.92
CA VAL A 172 6.93 -7.20 21.57
C VAL A 172 7.74 -7.57 22.83
N PRO A 173 7.13 -7.66 24.03
CA PRO A 173 7.84 -7.96 25.25
C PRO A 173 8.60 -9.29 25.18
N PHE A 174 9.79 -9.33 25.76
CA PHE A 174 10.71 -10.47 25.87
C PHE A 174 11.26 -11.00 24.55
N ALA A 175 10.50 -11.03 23.48
CA ALA A 175 10.89 -11.63 22.20
C ALA A 175 11.15 -10.59 21.08
N GLY A 176 10.79 -9.33 21.28
CA GLY A 176 10.77 -8.29 20.23
C GLY A 176 12.09 -8.13 19.48
N PRO A 177 13.21 -7.85 20.15
CA PRO A 177 14.50 -7.68 19.47
C PRO A 177 14.91 -8.92 18.67
N SER A 178 14.71 -10.12 19.21
CA SER A 178 15.02 -11.38 18.52
C SER A 178 14.09 -11.61 17.32
N LEU A 179 12.81 -11.27 17.45
CA LEU A 179 11.83 -11.37 16.37
C LEU A 179 12.16 -10.38 15.24
N GLN A 180 12.51 -9.15 15.59
CA GLN A 180 12.95 -8.14 14.62
C GLN A 180 14.19 -8.60 13.86
N GLN A 181 15.24 -9.05 14.58
CA GLN A 181 16.46 -9.57 13.95
C GLN A 181 16.20 -10.80 13.08
N LEU A 182 15.29 -11.68 13.49
CA LEU A 182 14.89 -12.83 12.70
C LEU A 182 14.26 -12.39 11.36
N VAL A 183 13.37 -11.41 11.40
CA VAL A 183 12.67 -10.89 10.21
C VAL A 183 13.61 -10.08 9.32
N VAL A 184 14.38 -9.17 9.90
CA VAL A 184 15.33 -8.29 9.19
C VAL A 184 16.51 -9.07 8.61
N GLY A 185 16.98 -10.09 9.31
CA GLY A 185 18.09 -10.91 8.86
C GLY A 185 19.43 -10.55 9.46
N GLY A 186 19.46 -9.66 10.45
CA GLY A 186 20.66 -9.19 11.10
C GLY A 186 20.42 -7.88 11.85
N PRO A 187 21.47 -7.20 12.29
CA PRO A 187 21.37 -5.90 12.94
C PRO A 187 20.96 -4.78 11.97
N ASP A 188 21.29 -4.92 10.68
CA ASP A 188 21.10 -3.90 9.67
C ASP A 188 20.21 -4.40 8.52
N TYR A 189 19.49 -3.44 7.89
CA TYR A 189 18.68 -3.71 6.70
C TYR A 189 19.56 -3.79 5.45
N GLY A 190 19.43 -4.87 4.69
CA GLY A 190 20.25 -5.06 3.53
C GLY A 190 19.90 -6.34 2.76
N HIS A 191 20.92 -6.98 2.24
CA HIS A 191 20.83 -8.16 1.40
C HIS A 191 20.00 -9.29 2.05
N HIS A 192 20.26 -9.61 3.31
CA HIS A 192 19.53 -10.66 4.04
C HIS A 192 18.08 -10.30 4.30
N THR A 193 17.77 -9.01 4.48
CA THR A 193 16.40 -8.53 4.63
C THR A 193 15.60 -8.82 3.36
N LEU A 194 16.12 -8.43 2.21
CA LEU A 194 15.49 -8.70 0.92
C LEU A 194 15.28 -10.19 0.64
N THR A 195 16.31 -11.01 0.87
CA THR A 195 16.21 -12.46 0.67
C THR A 195 15.10 -13.08 1.51
N ARG A 196 14.97 -12.66 2.78
CA ARG A 196 13.93 -13.16 3.69
C ARG A 196 12.54 -12.67 3.31
N PHE A 197 12.39 -11.37 3.03
CA PHE A 197 11.11 -10.82 2.59
C PHE A 197 10.67 -11.43 1.26
N PHE A 198 11.58 -11.69 0.35
CA PHE A 198 11.28 -12.40 -0.90
C PHE A 198 10.83 -13.84 -0.64
N ALA A 199 11.55 -14.59 0.19
CA ALA A 199 11.16 -15.95 0.57
C ALA A 199 9.79 -16.00 1.27
N LEU A 200 9.48 -15.02 2.11
CA LEU A 200 8.17 -14.87 2.73
C LEU A 200 7.09 -14.55 1.68
N HIS A 201 7.32 -13.53 0.85
CA HIS A 201 6.32 -13.03 -0.09
C HIS A 201 6.06 -13.98 -1.27
N ALA A 202 7.10 -14.53 -1.88
CA ALA A 202 6.98 -15.38 -3.07
C ALA A 202 6.79 -16.87 -2.74
N GLY A 203 7.20 -17.31 -1.54
CA GLY A 203 7.20 -18.71 -1.14
C GLY A 203 6.28 -19.03 0.02
N PHE A 204 6.68 -18.68 1.24
CA PHE A 204 6.04 -19.17 2.47
C PHE A 204 4.59 -18.67 2.64
N LEU A 205 4.37 -17.37 2.52
CA LEU A 205 3.02 -16.79 2.73
C LEU A 205 2.02 -17.24 1.66
N PRO A 206 2.32 -17.25 0.34
CA PRO A 206 1.40 -17.76 -0.66
C PRO A 206 1.09 -19.24 -0.48
N ALA A 207 2.09 -20.08 -0.18
CA ALA A 207 1.88 -21.50 0.06
C ALA A 207 0.96 -21.73 1.26
N THR A 208 1.20 -21.01 2.36
CA THR A 208 0.36 -21.06 3.55
C THR A 208 -1.06 -20.55 3.26
N LEU A 209 -1.20 -19.47 2.48
CA LEU A 209 -2.49 -18.91 2.08
C LEU A 209 -3.27 -19.92 1.23
N VAL A 210 -2.63 -20.58 0.26
CA VAL A 210 -3.28 -21.64 -0.55
C VAL A 210 -3.76 -22.79 0.35
N LEU A 211 -2.93 -23.26 1.28
CA LEU A 211 -3.30 -24.32 2.21
C LEU A 211 -4.56 -23.96 3.02
N PHE A 212 -4.57 -22.78 3.67
CA PHE A 212 -5.72 -22.34 4.45
C PHE A 212 -6.94 -22.03 3.58
N LEU A 213 -6.74 -21.49 2.37
CA LEU A 213 -7.81 -21.21 1.42
C LEU A 213 -8.52 -22.50 0.98
N VAL A 214 -7.77 -23.56 0.67
CA VAL A 214 -8.35 -24.87 0.33
C VAL A 214 -9.23 -25.39 1.47
N VAL A 215 -8.76 -25.33 2.72
CA VAL A 215 -9.55 -25.75 3.89
C VAL A 215 -10.76 -24.84 4.09
N HIS A 216 -10.60 -23.51 3.93
CA HIS A 216 -11.70 -22.54 4.03
C HIS A 216 -12.80 -22.83 3.00
N LEU A 217 -12.43 -23.07 1.76
CA LEU A 217 -13.38 -23.42 0.69
C LEU A 217 -14.03 -24.79 0.90
N ALA A 218 -13.28 -25.79 1.41
CA ALA A 218 -13.83 -27.10 1.72
C ALA A 218 -14.90 -27.01 2.83
N LEU A 219 -14.64 -26.23 3.89
CA LEU A 219 -15.63 -26.00 4.95
C LEU A 219 -16.81 -25.16 4.48
N PHE A 220 -16.58 -24.18 3.60
CA PHE A 220 -17.65 -23.44 2.96
C PHE A 220 -18.57 -24.38 2.17
N ARG A 221 -18.00 -25.28 1.35
CA ARG A 221 -18.77 -26.28 0.59
C ARG A 221 -19.53 -27.24 1.48
N LYS A 222 -18.89 -27.70 2.57
CA LYS A 222 -19.55 -28.61 3.54
C LYS A 222 -20.80 -27.99 4.18
N HIS A 223 -20.77 -26.69 4.52
CA HIS A 223 -21.86 -26.04 5.24
C HIS A 223 -22.82 -25.25 4.32
N GLY A 224 -22.47 -25.12 3.03
CA GLY A 224 -23.20 -24.33 2.04
C GLY A 224 -23.22 -22.83 2.32
N LEU A 225 -23.82 -22.10 1.41
CA LEU A 225 -23.98 -20.65 1.51
C LEU A 225 -24.99 -20.28 2.60
N HIS A 226 -24.65 -19.31 3.46
CA HIS A 226 -25.54 -18.82 4.50
C HIS A 226 -26.42 -17.67 3.98
N ALA A 227 -27.76 -17.90 3.98
CA ALA A 227 -28.74 -16.86 3.68
C ALA A 227 -29.29 -16.25 4.96
N ARG A 228 -29.31 -14.91 5.02
CA ARG A 228 -29.92 -14.19 6.15
C ARG A 228 -31.42 -14.47 6.23
N GLN A 229 -31.90 -14.80 7.41
CA GLN A 229 -33.32 -15.02 7.69
C GLN A 229 -34.08 -13.69 7.89
N PRO A 230 -35.39 -13.60 7.55
CA PRO A 230 -36.17 -14.61 6.86
C PRO A 230 -35.83 -14.68 5.35
N ILE A 231 -35.89 -15.89 4.77
CA ILE A 231 -35.74 -16.07 3.32
C ILE A 231 -37.03 -15.66 2.64
N THR A 232 -36.96 -14.60 1.82
CA THR A 232 -38.14 -14.00 1.15
C THR A 232 -38.22 -14.30 -0.34
N ARG A 233 -37.22 -14.97 -0.89
CA ARG A 233 -37.13 -15.32 -2.32
C ARG A 233 -36.89 -16.80 -2.50
N PRO A 234 -37.34 -17.41 -3.60
CA PRO A 234 -37.02 -18.79 -3.92
C PRO A 234 -35.52 -18.97 -4.11
N ASP A 235 -35.07 -20.21 -3.93
CA ASP A 235 -33.70 -20.58 -4.22
C ASP A 235 -33.42 -20.45 -5.73
N ALA A 236 -32.18 -20.10 -6.06
CA ALA A 236 -31.66 -20.12 -7.44
C ALA A 236 -30.58 -21.21 -7.56
N MET A 237 -30.19 -21.51 -8.77
CA MET A 237 -29.02 -22.35 -9.00
C MET A 237 -27.74 -21.52 -9.00
N PHE A 238 -26.63 -22.09 -8.57
CA PHE A 238 -25.35 -21.42 -8.66
C PHE A 238 -25.00 -21.13 -10.12
N TRP A 239 -25.08 -22.13 -11.00
CA TRP A 239 -25.02 -21.95 -12.44
C TRP A 239 -26.44 -21.88 -13.05
N PRO A 240 -26.76 -20.88 -13.88
CA PRO A 240 -25.94 -19.75 -14.30
C PRO A 240 -26.05 -18.51 -13.38
N ASP A 241 -27.04 -18.47 -12.47
CA ASP A 241 -27.54 -17.24 -11.87
C ASP A 241 -26.49 -16.50 -11.00
N GLN A 242 -25.81 -17.22 -10.11
CA GLN A 242 -24.79 -16.61 -9.24
C GLN A 242 -23.47 -16.46 -9.99
N VAL A 243 -23.07 -17.45 -10.80
CA VAL A 243 -21.81 -17.42 -11.59
C VAL A 243 -21.75 -16.21 -12.51
N LEU A 244 -22.88 -15.82 -13.14
CA LEU A 244 -22.90 -14.61 -13.97
C LEU A 244 -22.64 -13.34 -13.15
N LYS A 245 -23.17 -13.24 -11.92
CA LYS A 245 -22.88 -12.10 -11.03
C LYS A 245 -21.42 -12.10 -10.57
N ASP A 246 -20.89 -13.27 -10.24
CA ASP A 246 -19.49 -13.43 -9.87
C ASP A 246 -18.57 -13.01 -11.03
N ALA A 247 -18.84 -13.46 -12.24
CA ALA A 247 -18.09 -13.08 -13.44
C ALA A 247 -18.13 -11.57 -13.70
N VAL A 248 -19.30 -10.94 -13.58
CA VAL A 248 -19.42 -9.48 -13.73
C VAL A 248 -18.62 -8.74 -12.66
N ALA A 249 -18.66 -9.21 -11.40
CA ALA A 249 -17.89 -8.60 -10.32
C ALA A 249 -16.36 -8.74 -10.56
N MET A 250 -15.89 -9.91 -10.98
CA MET A 250 -14.50 -10.16 -11.35
C MET A 250 -14.02 -9.25 -12.47
N LEU A 251 -14.84 -9.16 -13.55
CA LEU A 251 -14.56 -8.28 -14.68
C LEU A 251 -14.57 -6.79 -14.29
N ALA A 252 -15.50 -6.39 -13.41
CA ALA A 252 -15.56 -5.02 -12.90
C ALA A 252 -14.30 -4.66 -12.10
N VAL A 253 -13.84 -5.54 -11.22
CA VAL A 253 -12.59 -5.32 -10.47
C VAL A 253 -11.38 -5.24 -11.42
N MET A 254 -11.29 -6.15 -12.40
CA MET A 254 -10.22 -6.08 -13.41
C MET A 254 -10.30 -4.80 -14.23
N ALA A 255 -11.51 -4.37 -14.64
CA ALA A 255 -11.70 -3.12 -15.37
C ALA A 255 -11.28 -1.89 -14.55
N VAL A 256 -11.57 -1.87 -13.23
CA VAL A 256 -11.10 -0.81 -12.33
C VAL A 256 -9.57 -0.81 -12.25
N VAL A 257 -8.94 -1.96 -12.03
CA VAL A 257 -7.48 -2.09 -11.99
C VAL A 257 -6.84 -1.61 -13.29
N LEU A 258 -7.33 -2.09 -14.43
CA LEU A 258 -6.83 -1.62 -15.74
C LEU A 258 -7.13 -0.14 -15.97
N GLY A 259 -8.27 0.36 -15.51
CA GLY A 259 -8.61 1.78 -15.57
C GLY A 259 -7.62 2.65 -14.81
N VAL A 260 -7.25 2.27 -13.57
CA VAL A 260 -6.24 3.01 -12.79
C VAL A 260 -4.89 3.03 -13.52
N ILE A 261 -4.50 1.91 -14.13
CA ILE A 261 -3.24 1.80 -14.86
C ILE A 261 -3.27 2.64 -16.16
N LEU A 262 -4.34 2.54 -16.95
CA LEU A 262 -4.35 3.03 -18.34
C LEU A 262 -4.90 4.45 -18.51
N VAL A 263 -5.78 4.93 -17.60
CA VAL A 263 -6.39 6.26 -17.74
C VAL A 263 -5.38 7.40 -17.84
N PRO A 264 -4.26 7.43 -17.06
CA PRO A 264 -3.23 8.45 -17.23
C PRO A 264 -2.63 8.45 -18.64
N ALA A 265 -2.28 7.28 -19.17
CA ALA A 265 -1.74 7.12 -20.52
C ALA A 265 -2.75 7.57 -21.61
N VAL A 266 -4.01 7.16 -21.48
CA VAL A 266 -5.07 7.57 -22.41
C VAL A 266 -5.28 9.08 -22.38
N ARG A 267 -5.26 9.72 -21.21
CA ARG A 267 -5.34 11.20 -21.10
C ARG A 267 -4.20 11.89 -21.81
N THR A 268 -2.97 11.39 -21.66
CA THR A 268 -1.78 11.92 -22.36
C THR A 268 -1.94 11.81 -23.87
N MET A 269 -2.39 10.66 -24.38
CA MET A 269 -2.65 10.46 -25.83
C MET A 269 -3.73 11.40 -26.36
N LEU A 270 -4.84 11.55 -25.63
CA LEU A 270 -5.94 12.44 -26.01
C LEU A 270 -5.53 13.91 -26.00
N ALA A 271 -4.55 14.29 -25.18
CA ALA A 271 -3.94 15.61 -25.17
C ALA A 271 -2.88 15.81 -26.28
N GLY A 272 -2.65 14.82 -27.14
CA GLY A 272 -1.65 14.87 -28.23
C GLY A 272 -0.21 14.60 -27.75
N GLY A 273 -0.02 14.16 -26.51
CA GLY A 273 1.28 13.79 -25.96
C GLY A 273 1.72 12.37 -26.34
N GLN A 274 3.02 12.13 -26.27
CA GLN A 274 3.59 10.78 -26.37
C GLN A 274 3.56 10.11 -25.01
N VAL A 275 3.19 8.84 -24.98
CA VAL A 275 3.16 8.03 -23.74
C VAL A 275 4.48 7.32 -23.55
N ASP A 276 5.15 7.60 -22.45
CA ASP A 276 6.24 6.75 -21.97
C ASP A 276 5.64 5.61 -21.13
N TRP A 277 5.63 4.42 -21.71
CA TRP A 277 5.06 3.24 -21.09
C TRP A 277 5.78 2.81 -19.83
N GLY A 278 7.07 3.12 -19.70
CA GLY A 278 7.84 2.88 -18.48
C GLY A 278 7.33 3.65 -17.26
N HIS A 279 6.65 4.77 -17.47
CA HIS A 279 6.04 5.60 -16.43
C HIS A 279 4.54 5.29 -16.22
N VAL A 280 3.99 4.28 -16.90
CA VAL A 280 2.59 3.86 -16.75
C VAL A 280 2.50 2.74 -15.71
N GLY A 281 1.48 2.81 -14.85
CA GLY A 281 1.20 1.77 -13.86
C GLY A 281 1.81 2.07 -12.50
N ALA A 282 2.54 1.11 -11.93
CA ALA A 282 3.14 1.28 -10.60
C ALA A 282 4.41 2.14 -10.67
N GLU A 283 4.54 3.08 -9.75
CA GLU A 283 5.73 3.91 -9.62
C GLU A 283 6.93 3.09 -9.13
N LEU A 284 8.14 3.50 -9.51
CA LEU A 284 9.40 3.04 -8.95
C LEU A 284 10.11 4.24 -8.34
N GLY A 285 10.26 4.24 -7.01
CA GLY A 285 10.97 5.30 -6.29
C GLY A 285 12.48 5.28 -6.55
N ALA A 286 13.19 6.30 -6.07
CA ALA A 286 14.65 6.29 -6.07
C ALA A 286 15.19 5.09 -5.28
N PRO A 287 16.38 4.52 -5.64
CA PRO A 287 17.01 3.45 -4.89
C PRO A 287 17.14 3.75 -3.41
N ALA A 288 16.93 2.75 -2.55
CA ALA A 288 17.02 2.91 -1.11
C ALA A 288 18.40 3.39 -0.67
N ASP A 289 18.45 4.51 0.04
CA ASP A 289 19.67 5.03 0.67
C ASP A 289 19.49 5.07 2.20
N PRO A 290 20.12 4.14 2.94
CA PRO A 290 20.06 4.12 4.41
C PRO A 290 20.67 5.35 5.08
N SER A 291 21.53 6.10 4.39
CA SER A 291 22.21 7.27 4.93
C SER A 291 21.36 8.54 4.88
N GLU A 292 20.21 8.50 4.21
CA GLU A 292 19.35 9.67 4.02
C GLU A 292 18.02 9.51 4.73
N SER A 293 17.58 10.57 5.43
CA SER A 293 16.23 10.63 5.97
C SER A 293 15.22 10.81 4.82
N TYR A 294 14.11 10.09 4.88
CA TYR A 294 13.05 10.15 3.87
C TYR A 294 11.79 10.78 4.46
N ALA A 295 11.71 12.11 4.40
CA ALA A 295 10.61 12.88 4.99
C ALA A 295 9.24 12.61 4.32
N ALA A 296 9.25 12.14 3.07
CA ALA A 296 8.05 11.74 2.34
C ALA A 296 7.56 10.32 2.71
N ALA A 297 8.20 9.64 3.68
CA ALA A 297 7.81 8.29 4.07
C ALA A 297 6.34 8.23 4.54
N ARG A 298 5.53 7.50 3.80
CA ARG A 298 4.16 7.12 4.16
C ARG A 298 3.93 5.68 3.73
N PRO A 299 3.22 4.89 4.54
CA PRO A 299 2.78 3.59 4.09
C PRO A 299 1.75 3.74 2.96
N GLU A 300 1.44 2.64 2.28
CA GLU A 300 0.34 2.62 1.32
C GLU A 300 -0.98 3.07 1.97
N TRP A 301 -1.86 3.67 1.18
CA TRP A 301 -3.10 4.31 1.64
C TRP A 301 -3.96 3.41 2.54
N TYR A 302 -3.96 2.11 2.31
CA TYR A 302 -4.72 1.14 3.11
C TYR A 302 -4.07 0.80 4.46
N PHE A 303 -2.87 1.31 4.73
CA PHE A 303 -2.21 1.28 6.04
C PHE A 303 -2.11 2.67 6.70
N LEU A 304 -2.55 3.75 6.04
CA LEU A 304 -2.51 5.10 6.61
C LEU A 304 -3.29 5.20 7.93
N PHE A 305 -4.40 4.47 8.05
CA PHE A 305 -5.16 4.43 9.30
C PHE A 305 -4.34 3.93 10.47
N LEU A 306 -3.49 2.92 10.26
CA LEU A 306 -2.61 2.38 11.29
C LEU A 306 -1.51 3.39 11.66
N PHE A 307 -0.92 4.02 10.66
CA PHE A 307 0.07 5.08 10.87
C PHE A 307 -0.51 6.24 11.69
N GLN A 308 -1.70 6.71 11.33
CA GLN A 308 -2.39 7.77 12.08
C GLN A 308 -2.83 7.32 13.47
N PHE A 309 -3.22 6.06 13.62
CA PHE A 309 -3.57 5.48 14.91
C PHE A 309 -2.38 5.47 15.88
N LEU A 310 -1.19 5.13 15.42
CA LEU A 310 0.02 5.11 16.25
C LEU A 310 0.38 6.50 16.76
N LYS A 311 0.16 7.57 15.98
CA LYS A 311 0.39 8.96 16.40
C LYS A 311 -0.44 9.36 17.63
N VAL A 312 -1.62 8.75 17.84
CA VAL A 312 -2.45 9.02 19.02
C VAL A 312 -1.70 8.68 20.33
N PHE A 313 -0.76 7.76 20.26
CA PHE A 313 0.00 7.26 21.41
C PHE A 313 1.41 7.85 21.53
N GLU A 314 1.87 8.66 20.57
CA GLU A 314 3.24 9.18 20.50
C GLU A 314 3.66 9.95 21.76
N GLY A 315 2.74 10.73 22.33
CA GLY A 315 3.01 11.51 23.55
C GLY A 315 3.15 10.70 24.85
N TRP A 316 2.93 9.38 24.83
CA TRP A 316 2.95 8.50 26.01
C TRP A 316 4.25 7.68 26.11
N GLY A 317 5.24 7.94 25.26
CA GLY A 317 6.52 7.24 25.23
C GLY A 317 6.38 5.73 24.97
N ALA A 318 7.30 4.91 25.46
CA ALA A 318 7.33 3.46 25.23
C ALA A 318 6.03 2.74 25.65
N THR A 319 5.33 3.23 26.69
CA THR A 319 4.03 2.68 27.09
C THR A 319 2.98 2.93 26.00
N GLY A 320 2.98 4.12 25.42
CA GLY A 320 2.09 4.46 24.33
C GLY A 320 2.35 3.62 23.08
N GLU A 321 3.60 3.48 22.69
CA GLU A 321 4.00 2.61 21.57
C GLU A 321 3.52 1.18 21.76
N PHE A 322 3.72 0.61 22.95
CA PHE A 322 3.26 -0.75 23.28
C PHE A 322 1.72 -0.87 23.23
N LEU A 323 1.02 0.11 23.79
CA LEU A 323 -0.46 0.13 23.77
C LEU A 323 -0.99 0.22 22.33
N GLY A 324 -0.46 1.15 21.53
CA GLY A 324 -0.89 1.38 20.16
C GLY A 324 -0.53 0.24 19.21
N ALA A 325 0.70 -0.29 19.31
CA ALA A 325 1.16 -1.30 18.36
C ALA A 325 0.72 -2.73 18.70
N ILE A 326 0.59 -3.07 19.98
CA ILE A 326 0.37 -4.46 20.43
C ILE A 326 -0.97 -4.64 21.12
N VAL A 327 -1.26 -3.83 22.18
CA VAL A 327 -2.40 -4.12 23.05
C VAL A 327 -3.73 -3.86 22.34
N VAL A 328 -3.91 -2.67 21.77
CA VAL A 328 -5.21 -2.32 21.14
C VAL A 328 -5.49 -3.17 19.89
N PRO A 329 -4.56 -3.34 18.93
CA PRO A 329 -4.77 -4.25 17.81
C PRO A 329 -5.00 -5.70 18.26
N GLY A 330 -4.26 -6.16 19.26
CA GLY A 330 -4.45 -7.50 19.85
C GLY A 330 -5.84 -7.69 20.44
N LEU A 331 -6.36 -6.72 21.20
CA LEU A 331 -7.72 -6.77 21.75
C LEU A 331 -8.78 -6.76 20.64
N ILE A 332 -8.60 -5.98 19.58
CA ILE A 332 -9.47 -6.00 18.40
C ILE A 332 -9.53 -7.41 17.81
N MET A 333 -8.36 -8.03 17.60
CA MET A 333 -8.29 -9.39 17.08
C MET A 333 -8.93 -10.42 18.02
N VAL A 334 -8.73 -10.32 19.33
CA VAL A 334 -9.38 -11.18 20.32
C VAL A 334 -10.90 -11.08 20.22
N VAL A 335 -11.47 -9.86 20.15
CA VAL A 335 -12.91 -9.67 19.96
C VAL A 335 -13.38 -10.29 18.66
N MET A 336 -12.64 -10.12 17.56
CA MET A 336 -12.98 -10.74 16.27
C MET A 336 -12.99 -12.27 16.36
N PHE A 337 -11.99 -12.89 16.99
CA PHE A 337 -11.97 -14.35 17.22
C PHE A 337 -13.12 -14.83 18.12
N LEU A 338 -13.56 -14.01 19.06
CA LEU A 338 -14.68 -14.33 19.95
C LEU A 338 -16.06 -14.07 19.33
N MET A 339 -16.16 -13.46 18.15
CA MET A 339 -17.45 -13.14 17.50
C MET A 339 -18.41 -14.34 17.37
N PRO A 340 -17.97 -15.57 17.05
CA PRO A 340 -18.85 -16.74 17.03
C PRO A 340 -19.50 -17.02 18.39
N ILE A 341 -18.77 -16.82 19.49
CA ILE A 341 -19.24 -17.02 20.86
C ILE A 341 -20.17 -15.88 21.26
N ILE A 342 -19.72 -14.63 21.07
CA ILE A 342 -20.48 -13.41 21.36
C ILE A 342 -21.81 -13.41 20.60
N GLY A 343 -21.80 -13.85 19.34
CA GLY A 343 -22.97 -13.88 18.45
C GLY A 343 -24.12 -14.79 18.92
N ASN A 344 -23.88 -15.67 19.90
CA ASN A 344 -24.91 -16.50 20.54
C ASN A 344 -25.69 -15.77 21.63
N TRP A 345 -25.20 -14.62 22.11
CA TRP A 345 -25.90 -13.83 23.12
C TRP A 345 -27.06 -13.03 22.50
N ARG A 346 -28.02 -12.64 23.32
CA ARG A 346 -29.24 -11.93 22.86
C ARG A 346 -28.97 -10.70 21.98
N LEU A 347 -27.96 -9.91 22.31
CA LEU A 347 -27.54 -8.72 21.55
C LEU A 347 -26.20 -8.91 20.82
N GLY A 348 -25.58 -10.09 20.94
CA GLY A 348 -24.22 -10.34 20.48
C GLY A 348 -24.04 -10.15 18.97
N HIS A 349 -25.03 -10.54 18.16
CA HIS A 349 -24.97 -10.29 16.72
C HIS A 349 -24.97 -8.78 16.39
N ARG A 350 -25.81 -7.99 17.09
CA ARG A 350 -25.84 -6.52 16.89
C ARG A 350 -24.51 -5.89 17.32
N PHE A 351 -23.94 -6.39 18.43
CA PHE A 351 -22.63 -5.96 18.89
C PHE A 351 -21.56 -6.26 17.82
N ASN A 352 -21.48 -7.49 17.31
CA ASN A 352 -20.50 -7.87 16.29
C ASN A 352 -20.61 -6.99 15.03
N VAL A 353 -21.83 -6.73 14.57
CA VAL A 353 -22.07 -5.82 13.42
C VAL A 353 -21.59 -4.41 13.73
N ALA A 354 -22.01 -3.83 14.87
CA ALA A 354 -21.60 -2.49 15.26
C ALA A 354 -20.08 -2.37 15.46
N PHE A 355 -19.46 -3.37 16.08
CA PHE A 355 -18.01 -3.43 16.28
C PHE A 355 -17.26 -3.44 14.95
N THR A 356 -17.66 -4.29 13.99
CA THR A 356 -17.02 -4.36 12.68
C THR A 356 -17.20 -3.06 11.89
N PHE A 357 -18.42 -2.46 11.93
CA PHE A 357 -18.64 -1.14 11.34
C PHE A 357 -17.80 -0.05 12.02
N GLY A 358 -17.65 -0.12 13.34
CA GLY A 358 -16.78 0.77 14.10
C GLY A 358 -15.32 0.71 13.67
N ILE A 359 -14.78 -0.50 13.44
CA ILE A 359 -13.42 -0.70 12.93
C ILE A 359 -13.27 -0.10 11.53
N VAL A 360 -14.18 -0.43 10.61
CA VAL A 360 -14.09 0.05 9.22
C VAL A 360 -14.28 1.58 9.16
N ALA A 361 -15.24 2.13 9.89
CA ALA A 361 -15.46 3.58 9.97
C ALA A 361 -14.28 4.28 10.65
N GLY A 362 -13.73 3.69 11.73
CA GLY A 362 -12.54 4.20 12.41
C GLY A 362 -11.31 4.20 11.50
N ALA A 363 -11.08 3.12 10.75
CA ALA A 363 -10.02 3.08 9.75
C ALA A 363 -10.21 4.13 8.66
N GLY A 364 -11.44 4.30 8.14
CA GLY A 364 -11.76 5.35 7.18
C GLY A 364 -11.53 6.76 7.72
N LEU A 365 -11.97 7.02 8.96
CA LEU A 365 -11.75 8.31 9.63
C LEU A 365 -10.25 8.60 9.83
N LEU A 366 -9.48 7.63 10.33
CA LEU A 366 -8.05 7.79 10.56
C LEU A 366 -7.30 8.00 9.23
N THR A 367 -7.69 7.30 8.16
CA THR A 367 -7.15 7.55 6.82
C THR A 367 -7.47 8.97 6.35
N ALA A 368 -8.70 9.44 6.52
CA ALA A 368 -9.09 10.80 6.16
C ALA A 368 -8.33 11.86 6.96
N LEU A 369 -8.08 11.61 8.26
CA LEU A 369 -7.25 12.49 9.10
C LEU A 369 -5.80 12.53 8.63
N ALA A 370 -5.20 11.38 8.29
CA ALA A 370 -3.85 11.31 7.72
C ALA A 370 -3.73 12.10 6.41
N LEU A 371 -4.68 11.90 5.49
CA LEU A 371 -4.72 12.64 4.23
C LEU A 371 -4.94 14.14 4.45
N ASN A 372 -5.79 14.51 5.42
CA ASN A 372 -5.95 15.93 5.77
C ASN A 372 -4.65 16.52 6.31
N GLU A 373 -3.92 15.83 7.17
CA GLU A 373 -2.63 16.28 7.70
C GLU A 373 -1.61 16.49 6.57
N ASP A 374 -1.51 15.56 5.64
CA ASP A 374 -0.54 15.60 4.55
C ASP A 374 -0.87 16.66 3.46
N TYR A 375 -2.16 16.98 3.26
CA TYR A 375 -2.60 17.82 2.14
C TYR A 375 -3.37 19.09 2.54
N CYS A 376 -3.53 19.40 3.84
CA CYS A 376 -4.38 20.52 4.28
C CYS A 376 -3.93 21.90 3.76
N SER A 377 -2.67 22.07 3.41
CA SER A 377 -2.18 23.32 2.81
C SER A 377 -2.78 23.63 1.42
N LEU A 378 -3.37 22.62 0.75
CA LEU A 378 -4.03 22.84 -0.54
C LEU A 378 -5.38 23.58 -0.43
N TRP A 379 -6.01 23.56 0.76
CA TRP A 379 -7.31 24.19 1.00
C TRP A 379 -7.33 25.15 2.20
N ILE A 380 -6.24 25.26 2.96
CA ILE A 380 -6.09 26.31 3.98
C ILE A 380 -5.66 27.59 3.27
N ASP A 381 -6.44 28.64 3.42
CA ASP A 381 -6.04 29.96 2.95
C ASP A 381 -4.92 30.54 3.83
N LYS A 382 -3.75 30.74 3.22
CA LYS A 382 -2.56 31.25 3.91
C LYS A 382 -2.78 32.68 4.42
N GLU A 383 -3.50 33.53 3.71
CA GLU A 383 -3.74 34.91 4.11
C GLU A 383 -4.50 34.99 5.44
N SER A 384 -5.38 34.03 5.69
CA SER A 384 -6.13 33.93 6.95
C SER A 384 -5.25 33.63 8.17
N LEU A 385 -4.01 33.23 7.96
CA LEU A 385 -3.02 32.87 9.00
C LEU A 385 -1.90 33.92 9.16
N ALA A 386 -1.88 34.96 8.34
CA ALA A 386 -0.78 35.95 8.30
C ALA A 386 -0.53 36.63 9.67
N ASP A 387 -1.60 36.92 10.43
CA ASP A 387 -1.50 37.48 11.76
C ASP A 387 -0.90 36.49 12.78
N ALA A 388 -1.20 35.22 12.66
CA ALA A 388 -0.61 34.17 13.49
C ALA A 388 0.86 33.92 13.13
N GLU A 389 1.20 33.91 11.85
CA GLU A 389 2.55 33.77 11.37
C GLU A 389 3.44 34.90 11.87
N LYS A 390 2.99 36.15 11.70
CA LYS A 390 3.70 37.34 12.19
C LYS A 390 3.95 37.28 13.70
N LEU A 391 2.89 36.99 14.48
CA LEU A 391 3.00 36.93 15.94
C LEU A 391 3.91 35.76 16.39
N HIS A 392 3.85 34.61 15.74
CA HIS A 392 4.72 33.47 16.02
C HIS A 392 6.19 33.82 15.81
N ASP A 393 6.50 34.46 14.68
CA ASP A 393 7.87 34.79 14.29
C ASP A 393 8.43 35.91 15.18
N GLU A 394 7.64 36.95 15.51
CA GLU A 394 8.02 37.99 16.46
C GLU A 394 8.24 37.48 17.89
N ALA A 395 7.47 36.50 18.32
CA ALA A 395 7.61 35.87 19.63
C ALA A 395 8.69 34.77 19.66
N GLY A 396 9.21 34.34 18.52
CA GLY A 396 10.12 33.20 18.41
C GLY A 396 9.46 31.87 18.88
N GLY A 397 8.14 31.73 18.73
CA GLY A 397 7.38 30.58 19.19
C GLY A 397 7.13 30.50 20.71
N ASP A 398 7.54 31.51 21.48
CA ASP A 398 7.38 31.55 22.95
C ASP A 398 5.92 31.87 23.31
N GLU A 399 5.22 30.89 23.92
CA GLU A 399 3.81 31.05 24.35
C GLU A 399 3.62 32.20 25.36
N ALA A 400 4.59 32.46 26.24
CA ALA A 400 4.50 33.53 27.23
C ALA A 400 4.53 34.90 26.54
N LYS A 401 5.38 35.09 25.55
CA LYS A 401 5.45 36.31 24.76
C LYS A 401 4.21 36.51 23.91
N ILE A 402 3.67 35.43 23.33
CA ILE A 402 2.40 35.47 22.60
C ILE A 402 1.24 35.90 23.51
N ALA A 403 1.16 35.35 24.73
CA ALA A 403 0.13 35.71 25.69
C ALA A 403 0.28 37.19 26.15
N ALA A 404 1.50 37.67 26.36
CA ALA A 404 1.75 39.06 26.71
C ALA A 404 1.35 40.04 25.59
N ALA A 405 1.70 39.72 24.33
CA ALA A 405 1.31 40.49 23.16
C ALA A 405 -0.22 40.59 22.96
N LEU A 406 -0.97 39.59 23.44
CA LEU A 406 -2.43 39.55 23.42
C LEU A 406 -3.09 40.16 24.68
N GLY A 407 -2.28 40.79 25.56
CA GLY A 407 -2.76 41.43 26.80
C GLY A 407 -3.33 40.45 27.81
N HIS A 408 -2.89 39.20 27.82
CA HIS A 408 -3.37 38.10 28.66
C HIS A 408 -4.89 37.83 28.58
N ASP A 409 -5.55 38.25 27.51
CA ASP A 409 -6.98 38.00 27.25
C ASP A 409 -7.20 36.53 26.90
N PRO A 410 -7.93 35.73 27.72
CA PRO A 410 -8.12 34.30 27.48
C PRO A 410 -8.82 33.98 26.16
N ALA A 411 -9.76 34.83 25.71
CA ALA A 411 -10.50 34.61 24.46
C ALA A 411 -9.58 34.81 23.24
N LYS A 412 -8.77 35.88 23.26
CA LYS A 412 -7.78 36.15 22.21
C LYS A 412 -6.71 35.07 22.16
N ILE A 413 -6.20 34.63 23.32
CA ILE A 413 -5.22 33.54 23.43
C ILE A 413 -5.79 32.23 22.86
N SER A 414 -7.05 31.88 23.22
CA SER A 414 -7.70 30.67 22.70
C SER A 414 -7.90 30.72 21.19
N ALA A 415 -8.33 31.87 20.65
CA ALA A 415 -8.49 32.05 19.20
C ALA A 415 -7.13 31.98 18.48
N MET A 416 -6.10 32.60 19.04
CA MET A 416 -4.75 32.59 18.46
C MET A 416 -4.13 31.17 18.50
N ARG A 417 -4.28 30.43 19.58
CA ARG A 417 -3.85 29.02 19.65
C ARG A 417 -4.44 28.17 18.54
N LYS A 418 -5.73 28.35 18.22
CA LYS A 418 -6.37 27.65 17.07
C LYS A 418 -5.75 28.06 15.73
N LYS A 419 -5.40 29.33 15.55
CA LYS A 419 -4.72 29.79 14.33
C LYS A 419 -3.30 29.28 14.24
N LEU A 420 -2.57 29.27 15.34
CA LEU A 420 -1.19 28.72 15.43
C LEU A 420 -1.17 27.21 15.13
N ALA A 421 -2.11 26.44 15.68
CA ALA A 421 -2.23 25.02 15.33
C ALA A 421 -2.55 24.79 13.84
N ARG A 422 -3.38 25.67 13.24
CA ARG A 422 -3.64 25.63 11.79
C ARG A 422 -2.41 26.05 10.97
N LEU A 423 -1.64 27.01 11.43
CA LEU A 423 -0.38 27.42 10.79
C LEU A 423 0.65 26.30 10.84
N GLU A 424 0.79 25.63 11.97
CA GLU A 424 1.66 24.45 12.11
C GLU A 424 1.23 23.32 11.16
N ALA A 425 -0.07 22.98 11.12
CA ALA A 425 -0.60 22.01 10.18
C ALA A 425 -0.34 22.41 8.72
N TYR A 426 -0.50 23.69 8.38
CA TYR A 426 -0.19 24.21 7.05
C TYR A 426 1.31 24.04 6.72
N ARG A 427 2.21 24.43 7.62
CA ARG A 427 3.67 24.31 7.44
C ARG A 427 4.10 22.83 7.30
N ASN A 428 3.55 21.93 8.12
CA ASN A 428 3.83 20.50 8.05
C ASN A 428 3.35 19.89 6.71
N SER A 429 2.17 20.27 6.26
CA SER A 429 1.64 19.85 4.96
C SER A 429 2.51 20.37 3.80
N GLN A 430 2.95 21.63 3.84
CA GLN A 430 3.85 22.19 2.82
C GLN A 430 5.20 21.45 2.81
N ALA A 431 5.76 21.16 3.99
CA ALA A 431 7.00 20.40 4.11
C ALA A 431 6.85 18.98 3.51
N PHE A 432 5.73 18.30 3.80
CA PHE A 432 5.43 17.00 3.22
C PHE A 432 5.30 17.05 1.70
N LEU A 433 4.57 18.03 1.16
CA LEU A 433 4.41 18.20 -0.30
C LEU A 433 5.73 18.55 -0.98
N ALA A 434 6.58 19.33 -0.33
CA ALA A 434 7.92 19.62 -0.84
C ALA A 434 8.80 18.36 -0.86
N ALA A 435 8.78 17.57 0.24
CA ALA A 435 9.51 16.31 0.32
C ALA A 435 9.00 15.28 -0.71
N SER A 436 7.68 15.24 -0.96
CA SER A 436 7.09 14.35 -1.98
C SER A 436 7.53 14.73 -3.39
N ARG A 437 7.50 16.02 -3.72
CA ARG A 437 8.00 16.51 -5.04
C ARG A 437 9.51 16.22 -5.21
N GLN A 438 10.30 16.37 -4.15
CA GLN A 438 11.71 16.01 -4.20
C GLN A 438 11.90 14.51 -4.45
N ALA A 439 11.14 13.66 -3.75
CA ALA A 439 11.18 12.21 -3.94
C ALA A 439 10.79 11.79 -5.37
N GLU A 440 9.78 12.44 -5.97
CA GLU A 440 9.41 12.24 -7.37
C GLU A 440 10.52 12.65 -8.33
N SER A 441 11.16 13.79 -8.06
CA SER A 441 12.31 14.27 -8.84
C SER A 441 13.51 13.32 -8.75
N ASP A 442 13.82 12.83 -7.54
CA ASP A 442 14.91 11.88 -7.31
C ASP A 442 14.62 10.53 -8.02
N ALA A 443 13.38 10.07 -8.00
CA ALA A 443 12.95 8.87 -8.70
C ALA A 443 13.10 9.03 -10.23
N ALA A 444 12.60 10.13 -10.79
CA ALA A 444 12.74 10.43 -12.22
C ALA A 444 14.22 10.51 -12.64
N ARG A 445 15.06 11.12 -11.79
CA ARG A 445 16.49 11.22 -12.06
C ARG A 445 17.18 9.84 -12.00
N ALA A 446 16.83 8.99 -11.05
CA ALA A 446 17.36 7.63 -10.96
C ALA A 446 17.02 6.80 -12.21
N VAL A 447 15.77 6.90 -12.69
CA VAL A 447 15.31 6.25 -13.93
C VAL A 447 16.06 6.77 -15.15
N GLU A 448 16.24 8.10 -15.26
CA GLU A 448 17.03 8.71 -16.35
C GLU A 448 18.47 8.20 -16.36
N LEU A 449 19.11 8.16 -15.20
CA LEU A 449 20.50 7.67 -15.06
C LEU A 449 20.63 6.19 -15.46
N ALA A 450 19.68 5.35 -15.02
CA ALA A 450 19.64 3.94 -15.34
C ALA A 450 19.46 3.66 -16.85
N GLY A 451 18.74 4.55 -17.56
CA GLY A 451 18.52 4.46 -19.00
C GLY A 451 19.69 4.92 -19.88
N ARG A 452 20.81 5.42 -19.29
CA ARG A 452 21.98 5.84 -20.04
C ARG A 452 22.78 4.67 -20.61
N PRO A 453 23.60 4.87 -21.66
CA PRO A 453 24.42 3.82 -22.27
C PRO A 453 25.36 3.09 -21.29
N GLU A 454 25.84 3.80 -20.28
CA GLU A 454 26.73 3.28 -19.24
C GLU A 454 26.04 2.26 -18.34
N ARG A 455 24.70 2.30 -18.29
CA ARG A 455 23.83 1.43 -17.47
C ARG A 455 24.13 1.50 -15.96
N ILE A 456 23.45 0.64 -15.21
CA ILE A 456 23.64 0.52 -13.77
C ILE A 456 24.98 -0.20 -13.50
N PRO A 457 25.85 0.38 -12.64
CA PRO A 457 27.13 -0.26 -12.32
C PRO A 457 26.92 -1.55 -11.49
N PRO A 458 27.89 -2.47 -11.50
CA PRO A 458 27.82 -3.72 -10.71
C PRO A 458 27.65 -3.49 -9.19
N THR A 459 27.99 -2.30 -8.69
CA THR A 459 27.79 -1.88 -7.30
C THR A 459 26.35 -1.55 -6.97
N GLY A 460 25.49 -1.42 -7.98
CA GLY A 460 24.04 -1.22 -7.84
C GLY A 460 23.58 0.19 -8.18
N ALA A 461 22.27 0.33 -8.29
CA ALA A 461 21.63 1.58 -8.71
C ALA A 461 21.84 2.76 -7.73
N LEU A 462 22.07 2.48 -6.43
CA LEU A 462 22.35 3.52 -5.45
C LEU A 462 23.61 4.33 -5.79
N ASP A 463 24.63 3.67 -6.35
CA ASP A 463 25.88 4.34 -6.74
C ASP A 463 25.68 5.32 -7.90
N LEU A 464 24.70 5.09 -8.79
CA LEU A 464 24.35 6.06 -9.83
C LEU A 464 23.91 7.39 -9.22
N VAL A 465 23.02 7.33 -8.25
CA VAL A 465 22.45 8.52 -7.61
C VAL A 465 23.48 9.20 -6.70
N ARG A 466 24.25 8.43 -5.96
CA ARG A 466 25.30 8.97 -5.06
C ARG A 466 26.44 9.69 -5.79
N HIS A 467 26.75 9.29 -7.00
CA HIS A 467 27.80 9.92 -7.80
C HIS A 467 27.28 10.93 -8.82
N ASP A 468 25.96 11.06 -8.97
CA ASP A 468 25.37 12.06 -9.88
C ASP A 468 25.53 13.49 -9.32
N PRO A 469 26.19 14.40 -10.07
CA PRO A 469 26.40 15.77 -9.60
C PRO A 469 25.10 16.55 -9.36
N LEU A 470 24.03 16.25 -10.12
CA LEU A 470 22.74 16.94 -10.00
C LEU A 470 21.97 16.50 -8.76
N SER A 471 22.10 15.25 -8.37
CA SER A 471 21.50 14.74 -7.13
C SER A 471 22.34 15.12 -5.90
N ARG A 472 23.66 14.98 -6.01
CA ARG A 472 24.61 15.20 -4.89
C ARG A 472 24.86 16.68 -4.61
N GLY A 473 24.91 17.51 -5.64
CA GLY A 473 25.25 18.93 -5.51
C GLY A 473 24.35 19.69 -4.56
N PRO A 474 23.02 19.68 -4.72
CA PRO A 474 22.10 20.36 -3.81
C PRO A 474 22.21 19.84 -2.36
N ARG A 475 22.44 18.53 -2.19
CA ARG A 475 22.62 17.92 -0.87
C ARG A 475 23.87 18.44 -0.17
N LEU A 476 25.00 18.45 -0.86
CA LEU A 476 26.26 18.99 -0.33
C LEU A 476 26.17 20.48 -0.06
N PHE A 477 25.42 21.22 -0.86
CA PHE A 477 25.21 22.65 -0.71
C PHE A 477 24.44 22.98 0.57
N GLY A 478 23.43 22.18 0.93
CA GLY A 478 22.59 22.34 2.11
C GLY A 478 23.04 21.61 3.37
N LEU A 479 24.18 20.89 3.37
CA LEU A 479 24.67 20.16 4.55
C LEU A 479 25.12 21.12 5.64
N ARG A 480 24.53 21.01 6.85
CA ARG A 480 24.83 21.86 8.00
C ARG A 480 26.16 21.53 8.70
N GLU A 481 26.68 20.32 8.58
CA GLU A 481 27.91 19.90 9.24
C GLU A 481 29.17 20.35 8.49
N GLY A 482 29.65 21.54 8.76
CA GLY A 482 30.98 22.05 8.37
C GLY A 482 31.11 22.56 6.94
N LYS A 483 30.09 22.43 6.09
CA LYS A 483 30.09 22.90 4.69
C LYS A 483 28.72 23.45 4.27
N ASP A 484 28.01 24.11 5.17
CA ASP A 484 26.70 24.71 4.87
C ASP A 484 26.88 25.94 3.96
N CYS A 485 27.05 25.68 2.67
CA CYS A 485 27.15 26.75 1.67
C CYS A 485 25.84 27.55 1.59
N ALA A 486 24.70 26.91 1.87
CA ALA A 486 23.38 27.52 1.83
C ALA A 486 23.14 28.53 2.95
N SER A 487 23.95 28.50 4.04
CA SER A 487 23.88 29.50 5.10
C SER A 487 24.31 30.91 4.65
N CYS A 488 25.18 30.99 3.64
CA CYS A 488 25.69 32.24 3.11
C CYS A 488 25.28 32.50 1.67
N HIS A 489 25.24 31.47 0.82
CA HIS A 489 25.00 31.59 -0.61
C HIS A 489 23.58 31.17 -0.98
N ALA A 490 22.94 31.93 -1.88
CA ALA A 490 21.78 31.47 -2.61
C ALA A 490 22.19 30.63 -3.84
N HIS A 491 21.33 29.70 -4.24
CA HIS A 491 21.43 29.01 -5.53
C HIS A 491 20.04 28.98 -6.18
N VAL A 492 19.61 30.14 -6.68
CA VAL A 492 18.27 30.34 -7.24
C VAL A 492 18.35 31.07 -8.58
N ASP A 493 17.57 30.64 -9.57
CA ASP A 493 17.43 31.42 -10.83
C ASP A 493 16.88 32.81 -10.50
N PRO A 494 17.61 33.87 -10.77
CA PRO A 494 17.17 35.24 -10.46
C PRO A 494 15.82 35.63 -11.09
N ARG A 495 15.37 34.86 -12.09
CA ARG A 495 14.10 35.08 -12.80
C ARG A 495 12.92 34.34 -12.19
N SER A 496 13.18 33.46 -11.21
CA SER A 496 12.12 32.73 -10.52
C SER A 496 11.34 33.63 -9.56
N ALA A 497 10.07 33.33 -9.33
CA ALA A 497 9.21 34.09 -8.41
C ALA A 497 9.72 34.05 -6.94
N GLU A 498 10.51 33.05 -6.58
CA GLU A 498 11.03 32.84 -5.22
C GLU A 498 12.42 33.49 -5.02
N ALA A 499 13.03 33.99 -6.10
CA ALA A 499 14.41 34.51 -6.07
C ALA A 499 14.59 35.68 -5.12
N ALA A 500 13.65 36.61 -5.07
CA ALA A 500 13.77 37.84 -4.30
C ALA A 500 13.99 37.58 -2.81
N ALA A 501 13.23 36.65 -2.21
CA ALA A 501 13.35 36.30 -0.79
C ALA A 501 14.67 35.57 -0.48
N GLN A 502 15.08 34.62 -1.33
CA GLN A 502 16.32 33.87 -1.13
C GLN A 502 17.55 34.73 -1.35
N LEU A 503 17.53 35.64 -2.35
CA LEU A 503 18.62 36.57 -2.59
C LEU A 503 18.75 37.60 -1.48
N ALA A 504 17.65 38.06 -0.91
CA ALA A 504 17.66 39.01 0.22
C ALA A 504 18.18 38.38 1.52
N ALA A 505 17.98 37.07 1.71
CA ALA A 505 18.47 36.34 2.87
C ALA A 505 19.95 35.92 2.76
N ALA A 506 20.50 35.88 1.55
CA ALA A 506 21.88 35.46 1.31
C ALA A 506 22.88 36.55 1.71
N SER A 507 23.90 36.16 2.47
CA SER A 507 25.01 37.05 2.87
C SER A 507 26.20 37.02 1.88
N ALA A 508 26.14 36.13 0.89
CA ALA A 508 27.16 35.93 -0.12
C ALA A 508 26.54 35.83 -1.54
N PRO A 509 27.33 35.92 -2.63
CA PRO A 509 26.80 35.88 -4.00
C PRO A 509 25.96 34.66 -4.30
N ASN A 510 24.92 34.84 -5.15
CA ASN A 510 24.13 33.74 -5.72
C ASN A 510 25.01 32.87 -6.64
N LEU A 511 25.04 31.56 -6.38
CA LEU A 511 25.85 30.61 -7.14
C LEU A 511 25.07 29.99 -8.33
N HIS A 512 23.88 30.49 -8.66
CA HIS A 512 23.12 30.00 -9.82
C HIS A 512 23.92 30.25 -11.11
N GLY A 513 24.10 29.18 -11.89
CA GLY A 513 24.91 29.22 -13.11
C GLY A 513 26.42 29.21 -12.88
N PHE A 514 26.91 29.24 -11.65
CA PHE A 514 28.34 29.17 -11.34
C PHE A 514 28.97 27.87 -11.92
N GLY A 515 30.11 28.03 -12.59
CA GLY A 515 30.82 26.92 -13.23
C GLY A 515 30.19 26.39 -14.54
N THR A 516 29.07 26.93 -14.99
CA THR A 516 28.51 26.59 -16.31
C THR A 516 29.41 27.13 -17.45
N VAL A 517 29.29 26.52 -18.63
CA VAL A 517 30.02 26.98 -19.84
C VAL A 517 29.75 28.47 -20.11
N GLY A 518 28.51 28.94 -19.92
CA GLY A 518 28.16 30.35 -20.05
C GLY A 518 28.86 31.25 -19.04
N TRP A 519 28.95 30.82 -17.78
CA TRP A 519 29.66 31.53 -16.72
C TRP A 519 31.17 31.59 -16.99
N VAL A 520 31.78 30.44 -17.35
CA VAL A 520 33.22 30.39 -17.71
C VAL A 520 33.52 31.28 -18.91
N ARG A 521 32.68 31.24 -19.92
CA ARG A 521 32.82 32.07 -21.12
C ARG A 521 32.77 33.57 -20.79
N GLY A 522 31.81 33.98 -19.95
CA GLY A 522 31.71 35.39 -19.52
C GLY A 522 32.83 35.85 -18.58
N LEU A 523 33.67 34.95 -18.05
CA LEU A 523 34.91 35.32 -17.34
C LEU A 523 36.12 35.51 -18.27
N LEU A 524 36.06 34.91 -19.47
CA LEU A 524 37.17 34.93 -20.43
C LEU A 524 37.01 36.00 -21.49
N ASP A 525 35.80 36.56 -21.68
CA ASP A 525 35.48 37.73 -22.51
C ASP A 525 35.66 39.03 -21.70
#